data_8744a6c4a142fd1dbe91cb8917ef853b
#
_entry.id   8744a6c4a142fd1dbe91cb8917ef853b
#
_cell.length_a   1.000
_cell.length_b   1.000
_cell.length_c   1.000
_cell.angle_alpha   90.00
_cell.angle_beta   90.00
_cell.angle_gamma   90.00
#
_symmetry.space_group_name_H-M   'P 1'
#
loop_
_entity.id
_entity.type
_entity.pdbx_description
1 polymer ?
#
loop_
_entity_poly.entity_id
_entity_poly.type
_entity_poly.pdbx_seq_one_letter_code
_entity_poly.pdbx_strand_id
1 'polypeptide(L)'
;MRQIKRNLDDYMEILKPNQLKEKFNDPWIAPYQKVLTMVDGNKVEIVEFHPCISGSHWLLHQYKNNSDLIDSAYRDGNKHVYSCHIGCAPLDLKASFNAAGIDEIVVDGDEVKVTHAGLAGAGVGAGMCRGMGEGVKYIELLEEGGGSKVGRARVVTPKLEKVVIGVDDTDVKDAGATWTMAHNLGVELKNEGFEYLDHVIVQLYPHNPHKTQNCVSIALTFAVPEDKKEELIKRTIEILKRDTL
;
A
#
# COMPACT_ATOMS: atom_id res chain seq x y z
N MET A 1 41.43 -1.43 5.66
CA MET A 1 40.32 -1.64 6.61
C MET A 1 39.44 -2.80 6.10
N ARG A 2 39.47 -3.95 6.76
CA ARG A 2 38.62 -5.10 6.42
C ARG A 2 37.21 -4.76 6.90
N GLN A 3 36.26 -4.53 5.99
CA GLN A 3 34.83 -4.55 6.31
C GLN A 3 34.48 -5.96 6.78
N ILE A 4 34.17 -6.09 8.06
CA ILE A 4 33.54 -7.28 8.61
C ILE A 4 32.13 -7.25 8.04
N LYS A 5 31.85 -8.04 7.00
CA LYS A 5 30.47 -8.44 6.65
C LYS A 5 29.99 -9.25 7.86
N ARG A 6 29.27 -8.60 8.78
CA ARG A 6 28.43 -9.32 9.72
C ARG A 6 27.37 -10.02 8.89
N ASN A 7 27.29 -11.33 8.98
CA ASN A 7 26.17 -12.08 8.46
C ASN A 7 24.93 -11.57 9.22
N LEU A 8 24.08 -10.79 8.53
CA LEU A 8 22.80 -10.29 9.08
C LEU A 8 21.84 -11.44 9.42
N ASP A 9 22.05 -12.61 8.84
CA ASP A 9 21.22 -13.81 9.03
C ASP A 9 21.35 -14.45 10.43
N ASP A 10 22.37 -14.12 11.21
CA ASP A 10 22.63 -14.74 12.53
C ASP A 10 21.71 -14.21 13.66
N TYR A 11 20.90 -13.14 13.42
CA TYR A 11 20.01 -12.52 14.41
C TYR A 11 18.60 -12.26 13.91
N MET A 12 18.21 -12.77 12.75
CA MET A 12 16.91 -12.55 12.14
C MET A 12 15.83 -13.36 12.85
N GLU A 13 14.84 -12.68 13.40
CA GLU A 13 13.64 -13.31 13.96
C GLU A 13 12.47 -13.15 12.99
N ILE A 14 11.85 -14.27 12.59
CA ILE A 14 10.64 -14.27 11.75
C ILE A 14 9.42 -14.26 12.64
N LEU A 15 8.58 -13.23 12.51
CA LEU A 15 7.39 -13.02 13.33
C LEU A 15 6.15 -12.78 12.49
N LYS A 16 5.11 -13.57 12.72
CA LYS A 16 3.77 -13.33 12.16
C LYS A 16 3.03 -12.22 12.93
N PRO A 17 2.01 -11.59 12.33
CA PRO A 17 1.28 -10.49 12.97
C PRO A 17 0.76 -10.81 14.38
N ASN A 18 0.26 -12.02 14.64
CA ASN A 18 -0.21 -12.43 15.97
C ASN A 18 0.93 -12.55 16.98
N GLN A 19 2.07 -13.11 16.58
CA GLN A 19 3.26 -13.21 17.43
C GLN A 19 3.82 -11.83 17.77
N LEU A 20 3.77 -10.89 16.83
CA LEU A 20 4.15 -9.49 17.08
C LEU A 20 3.25 -8.84 18.13
N LYS A 21 1.91 -9.02 18.02
CA LYS A 21 0.94 -8.47 18.98
C LYS A 21 1.11 -9.04 20.39
N GLU A 22 1.52 -10.31 20.50
CA GLU A 22 1.81 -10.94 21.80
C GLU A 22 3.14 -10.48 22.39
N LYS A 23 4.18 -10.36 21.55
CA LYS A 23 5.55 -10.02 21.97
C LYS A 23 5.69 -8.52 22.30
N PHE A 24 5.06 -7.65 21.51
CA PHE A 24 5.18 -6.19 21.59
C PHE A 24 3.83 -5.55 21.95
N ASN A 25 3.57 -5.40 23.22
CA ASN A 25 2.35 -4.79 23.76
C ASN A 25 2.65 -3.49 24.52
N ASP A 26 3.57 -2.71 24.01
CA ASP A 26 4.03 -1.49 24.64
C ASP A 26 3.16 -0.29 24.26
N PRO A 27 2.98 0.72 25.12
CA PRO A 27 2.13 1.89 24.85
C PRO A 27 2.65 2.82 23.76
N TRP A 28 3.88 2.63 23.28
CA TRP A 28 4.45 3.36 22.12
C TRP A 28 4.36 2.62 20.80
N ILE A 29 3.67 1.47 20.74
CA ILE A 29 3.43 0.72 19.53
C ILE A 29 2.02 1.00 19.02
N ALA A 30 1.92 1.55 17.80
CA ALA A 30 0.67 1.83 17.12
C ALA A 30 0.60 1.01 15.82
N PRO A 31 -0.13 -0.12 15.79
CA PRO A 31 -0.23 -0.96 14.60
C PRO A 31 -0.75 -0.19 13.38
N TYR A 32 -0.14 -0.43 12.22
CA TYR A 32 -0.73 -0.02 10.94
C TYR A 32 -2.03 -0.79 10.71
N GLN A 33 -3.00 -0.16 10.07
CA GLN A 33 -4.26 -0.83 9.77
C GLN A 33 -4.07 -1.86 8.65
N LYS A 34 -3.34 -1.48 7.60
CA LYS A 34 -3.12 -2.32 6.43
C LYS A 34 -1.82 -1.96 5.71
N VAL A 35 -1.17 -2.95 5.11
CA VAL A 35 0.01 -2.80 4.24
C VAL A 35 -0.17 -3.70 3.03
N LEU A 36 -0.12 -3.12 1.82
CA LEU A 36 -0.28 -3.83 0.55
C LEU A 36 0.86 -3.47 -0.39
N THR A 37 1.23 -4.40 -1.26
CA THR A 37 2.21 -4.16 -2.33
C THR A 37 1.70 -4.67 -3.66
N MET A 38 1.72 -3.81 -4.66
CA MET A 38 1.34 -4.12 -6.03
C MET A 38 2.56 -4.00 -6.94
N VAL A 39 2.74 -4.97 -7.82
CA VAL A 39 3.95 -5.08 -8.67
C VAL A 39 3.58 -4.98 -10.14
N ASP A 40 4.33 -4.15 -10.88
CA ASP A 40 4.28 -4.06 -12.33
C ASP A 40 5.71 -3.96 -12.88
N GLY A 41 6.20 -5.06 -13.42
CA GLY A 41 7.58 -5.18 -13.90
C GLY A 41 8.61 -4.86 -12.80
N ASN A 42 9.37 -3.78 -12.98
CA ASN A 42 10.36 -3.30 -11.99
C ASN A 42 9.78 -2.30 -10.97
N LYS A 43 8.50 -1.97 -11.06
CA LYS A 43 7.84 -1.02 -10.17
C LYS A 43 7.07 -1.73 -9.08
N VAL A 44 7.08 -1.13 -7.89
CA VAL A 44 6.32 -1.58 -6.73
C VAL A 44 5.56 -0.39 -6.16
N GLU A 45 4.23 -0.48 -6.13
CA GLU A 45 3.41 0.46 -5.40
C GLU A 45 3.14 -0.11 -4.01
N ILE A 46 3.53 0.62 -2.97
CA ILE A 46 3.29 0.28 -1.58
C ILE A 46 2.15 1.17 -1.07
N VAL A 47 1.11 0.55 -0.52
CA VAL A 47 -0.03 1.24 0.08
C VAL A 47 -0.09 0.89 1.56
N GLU A 48 0.03 1.91 2.41
CA GLU A 48 -0.01 1.77 3.87
C GLU A 48 -1.14 2.61 4.46
N PHE A 49 -1.93 2.01 5.35
CA PHE A 49 -2.93 2.73 6.13
C PHE A 49 -2.38 3.00 7.53
N HIS A 50 -1.98 4.25 7.74
CA HIS A 50 -1.31 4.68 8.95
C HIS A 50 -2.31 4.93 10.10
N PRO A 51 -1.98 4.58 11.37
CA PRO A 51 -2.87 4.82 12.50
C PRO A 51 -3.05 6.31 12.83
N CYS A 52 -2.07 7.16 12.48
CA CYS A 52 -2.09 8.59 12.76
C CYS A 52 -2.21 9.42 11.48
N ILE A 53 -3.30 10.18 11.34
CA ILE A 53 -3.54 11.02 10.17
C ILE A 53 -2.55 12.19 10.11
N SER A 54 -2.38 12.95 11.18
CA SER A 54 -1.57 14.18 11.16
C SER A 54 -0.06 13.90 11.16
N GLY A 55 0.41 13.01 12.05
CA GLY A 55 1.83 12.67 12.15
C GLY A 55 2.37 11.94 10.93
N SER A 56 1.50 11.31 10.17
CA SER A 56 1.87 10.58 8.97
C SER A 56 2.47 11.44 7.84
N HIS A 57 2.17 12.74 7.81
CA HIS A 57 2.81 13.68 6.87
C HIS A 57 4.33 13.74 7.03
N TRP A 58 4.78 13.80 8.29
CA TRP A 58 6.19 13.86 8.58
C TRP A 58 6.90 12.57 8.15
N LEU A 59 6.27 11.44 8.40
CA LEU A 59 6.80 10.13 7.99
C LEU A 59 6.94 10.05 6.47
N LEU A 60 5.89 10.41 5.72
CA LEU A 60 5.92 10.41 4.25
C LEU A 60 7.05 11.28 3.69
N HIS A 61 7.24 12.47 4.27
CA HIS A 61 8.32 13.39 3.90
C HIS A 61 9.70 12.76 4.14
N GLN A 62 9.90 12.12 5.29
CA GLN A 62 11.14 11.42 5.63
C GLN A 62 11.46 10.32 4.59
N TYR A 63 10.50 9.47 4.31
CA TYR A 63 10.65 8.36 3.37
C TYR A 63 11.01 8.85 1.98
N LYS A 64 10.25 9.81 1.45
CA LYS A 64 10.47 10.35 0.10
C LYS A 64 11.85 11.01 -0.07
N ASN A 65 12.36 11.68 0.96
CA ASN A 65 13.62 12.41 0.86
C ASN A 65 14.85 11.59 1.23
N ASN A 66 14.69 10.44 1.85
CA ASN A 66 15.81 9.62 2.33
C ASN A 66 15.96 8.27 1.61
N SER A 67 15.03 7.91 0.73
CA SER A 67 15.10 6.64 0.00
C SER A 67 15.14 6.87 -1.50
N ASP A 68 16.26 6.54 -2.12
CA ASP A 68 16.44 6.60 -3.58
C ASP A 68 15.55 5.58 -4.31
N LEU A 69 14.97 4.60 -3.60
CA LEU A 69 14.03 3.63 -4.18
C LEU A 69 12.62 4.20 -4.38
N ILE A 70 12.31 5.38 -3.82
CA ILE A 70 11.00 5.99 -3.89
C ILE A 70 10.96 7.06 -4.99
N ASP A 71 10.33 6.76 -6.11
CA ASP A 71 10.14 7.69 -7.24
C ASP A 71 9.17 8.82 -6.86
N SER A 72 8.04 8.46 -6.23
CA SER A 72 7.04 9.42 -5.75
C SER A 72 6.30 8.90 -4.53
N ALA A 73 5.75 9.83 -3.74
CA ALA A 73 4.91 9.50 -2.61
C ALA A 73 3.82 10.55 -2.42
N TYR A 74 2.61 10.10 -2.07
CA TYR A 74 1.51 10.99 -1.72
C TYR A 74 0.66 10.38 -0.60
N ARG A 75 -0.21 11.21 -0.04
CA ARG A 75 -1.12 10.84 1.02
C ARG A 75 -2.55 11.21 0.67
N ASP A 76 -3.47 10.32 1.01
CA ASP A 76 -4.90 10.56 0.99
C ASP A 76 -5.50 10.11 2.33
N GLY A 77 -5.90 11.08 3.15
CA GLY A 77 -6.31 10.80 4.53
C GLY A 77 -5.18 10.14 5.33
N ASN A 78 -5.38 8.92 5.80
CA ASN A 78 -4.37 8.09 6.47
C ASN A 78 -3.72 7.05 5.54
N LYS A 79 -4.12 7.01 4.27
CA LYS A 79 -3.52 6.17 3.24
C LYS A 79 -2.25 6.83 2.69
N HIS A 80 -1.12 6.17 2.80
CA HIS A 80 0.14 6.53 2.16
C HIS A 80 0.34 5.66 0.94
N VAL A 81 0.75 6.26 -0.17
CA VAL A 81 1.07 5.56 -1.40
C VAL A 81 2.48 5.95 -1.81
N TYR A 82 3.34 4.94 -1.98
CA TYR A 82 4.70 5.08 -2.45
C TYR A 82 4.84 4.36 -3.79
N SER A 83 5.22 5.09 -4.82
CA SER A 83 5.70 4.51 -6.08
C SER A 83 7.19 4.27 -5.95
N CYS A 84 7.60 3.02 -6.05
CA CYS A 84 8.98 2.59 -5.84
C CYS A 84 9.46 1.75 -7.02
N HIS A 85 10.77 1.48 -7.02
CA HIS A 85 11.35 0.46 -7.89
C HIS A 85 12.13 -0.59 -7.07
N ILE A 86 12.22 -1.79 -7.63
CA ILE A 86 12.96 -2.91 -7.03
C ILE A 86 14.45 -2.54 -6.98
N GLY A 87 15.10 -2.82 -5.86
CA GLY A 87 16.51 -2.54 -5.69
C GLY A 87 16.95 -2.43 -4.25
N CYS A 88 18.17 -1.94 -4.06
CA CYS A 88 18.77 -1.67 -2.77
C CYS A 88 19.48 -0.31 -2.82
N ALA A 89 19.22 0.54 -1.84
CA ALA A 89 19.86 1.83 -1.69
C ALA A 89 20.15 2.11 -0.21
N PRO A 90 21.38 2.50 0.15
CA PRO A 90 21.73 2.75 1.55
C PRO A 90 21.01 3.99 2.07
N LEU A 91 20.60 3.95 3.34
CA LEU A 91 20.01 5.08 4.05
C LEU A 91 21.04 5.82 4.91
N ASP A 92 21.04 7.15 4.87
CA ASP A 92 21.76 7.99 5.83
C ASP A 92 20.79 8.46 6.93
N LEU A 93 20.63 7.60 7.96
CA LEU A 93 19.67 7.87 9.05
C LEU A 93 20.22 8.92 10.02
N LYS A 94 19.51 10.04 10.14
CA LYS A 94 19.78 11.12 11.09
C LYS A 94 18.50 11.54 11.79
N ALA A 95 18.52 11.48 13.12
CA ALA A 95 17.37 11.91 13.93
C ALA A 95 16.97 13.36 13.57
N SER A 96 15.68 13.61 13.46
CA SER A 96 15.05 14.89 13.10
C SER A 96 15.23 15.36 11.64
N PHE A 97 16.12 14.75 10.87
CA PHE A 97 16.38 15.13 9.48
C PHE A 97 15.94 14.03 8.51
N ASN A 98 16.62 12.87 8.58
CA ASN A 98 16.42 11.71 7.72
C ASN A 98 16.19 10.47 8.60
N ALA A 99 15.12 10.46 9.37
CA ALA A 99 14.95 9.47 10.44
C ALA A 99 14.42 8.11 9.96
N ALA A 100 13.94 8.01 8.72
CA ALA A 100 13.37 6.77 8.19
C ALA A 100 13.45 6.67 6.68
N GLY A 101 13.34 5.43 6.15
CA GLY A 101 13.29 5.15 4.72
C GLY A 101 13.15 3.66 4.42
N ILE A 102 13.14 3.36 3.12
CA ILE A 102 13.21 2.00 2.55
C ILE A 102 14.61 1.82 2.00
N ASP A 103 15.32 0.77 2.42
CA ASP A 103 16.67 0.48 1.94
C ASP A 103 16.74 -0.72 0.98
N GLU A 104 15.69 -1.53 0.90
CA GLU A 104 15.62 -2.64 -0.04
C GLU A 104 14.19 -3.01 -0.42
N ILE A 105 13.98 -3.32 -1.69
CA ILE A 105 12.74 -3.91 -2.20
C ILE A 105 13.10 -5.10 -3.09
N VAL A 106 12.58 -6.28 -2.74
CA VAL A 106 12.78 -7.53 -3.48
C VAL A 106 11.43 -8.17 -3.76
N VAL A 107 11.25 -8.68 -4.98
CA VAL A 107 10.14 -9.55 -5.34
C VAL A 107 10.66 -10.98 -5.47
N ASP A 108 10.12 -11.89 -4.69
CA ASP A 108 10.54 -13.28 -4.59
C ASP A 108 9.31 -14.20 -4.73
N GLY A 109 9.11 -14.71 -5.95
CA GLY A 109 7.92 -15.49 -6.28
C GLY A 109 6.63 -14.70 -6.11
N ASP A 110 5.78 -15.15 -5.19
CA ASP A 110 4.51 -14.54 -4.83
C ASP A 110 4.58 -13.57 -3.63
N GLU A 111 5.79 -13.20 -3.22
CA GLU A 111 6.04 -12.31 -2.10
C GLU A 111 6.77 -11.03 -2.52
N VAL A 112 6.43 -9.93 -1.84
CA VAL A 112 7.20 -8.69 -1.89
C VAL A 112 7.80 -8.44 -0.53
N LYS A 113 9.11 -8.23 -0.50
CA LYS A 113 9.92 -8.02 0.70
C LYS A 113 10.42 -6.57 0.70
N VAL A 114 9.91 -5.75 1.60
CA VAL A 114 10.29 -4.34 1.73
C VAL A 114 11.03 -4.13 3.04
N THR A 115 12.30 -3.78 2.97
CA THR A 115 13.11 -3.49 4.14
C THR A 115 12.97 -2.01 4.51
N HIS A 116 12.36 -1.77 5.66
CA HIS A 116 12.23 -0.46 6.26
C HIS A 116 13.26 -0.28 7.38
N ALA A 117 13.80 0.93 7.50
CA ALA A 117 14.66 1.28 8.61
C ALA A 117 14.33 2.67 9.15
N GLY A 118 14.61 2.89 10.44
CA GLY A 118 14.38 4.20 11.06
C GLY A 118 14.96 4.33 12.45
N LEU A 119 14.90 5.54 12.98
CA LEU A 119 15.31 5.93 14.33
C LEU A 119 14.10 6.30 15.18
N ALA A 120 14.21 6.19 16.49
CA ALA A 120 13.18 6.53 17.44
C ALA A 120 11.83 5.80 17.12
N GLY A 121 10.71 6.54 17.13
CA GLY A 121 9.39 6.01 16.78
C GLY A 121 9.31 5.46 15.35
N ALA A 122 10.07 6.03 14.41
CA ALA A 122 10.14 5.51 13.05
C ALA A 122 10.86 4.15 12.98
N GLY A 123 11.82 3.89 13.87
CA GLY A 123 12.46 2.58 14.02
C GLY A 123 11.49 1.51 14.52
N VAL A 124 10.65 1.83 15.50
CA VAL A 124 9.55 0.96 15.96
C VAL A 124 8.54 0.73 14.83
N GLY A 125 8.20 1.79 14.10
CA GLY A 125 7.30 1.74 12.95
C GLY A 125 7.84 0.89 11.78
N ALA A 126 9.15 0.81 11.62
CA ALA A 126 9.80 0.06 10.55
C ALA A 126 9.38 -1.42 10.54
N GLY A 127 9.34 -2.05 11.70
CA GLY A 127 9.01 -3.46 11.84
C GLY A 127 7.72 -3.70 12.61
N MET A 128 7.73 -3.41 13.90
CA MET A 128 6.67 -3.84 14.83
C MET A 128 5.29 -3.27 14.45
N CYS A 129 5.20 -1.97 14.18
CA CYS A 129 3.91 -1.36 13.85
C CYS A 129 3.38 -1.83 12.49
N ARG A 130 4.24 -1.91 11.46
CA ARG A 130 3.86 -2.38 10.11
C ARG A 130 3.51 -3.85 10.11
N GLY A 131 4.32 -4.66 10.78
CA GLY A 131 4.16 -6.10 10.83
C GLY A 131 2.85 -6.57 11.45
N MET A 132 2.16 -5.73 12.20
CA MET A 132 0.84 -6.02 12.78
C MET A 132 -0.32 -5.67 11.83
N GLY A 133 -0.05 -5.02 10.70
CA GLY A 133 -1.06 -4.58 9.74
C GLY A 133 -1.69 -5.75 8.96
N GLU A 134 -2.95 -5.57 8.56
CA GLU A 134 -3.61 -6.47 7.61
C GLU A 134 -2.83 -6.48 6.28
N GLY A 135 -2.78 -7.62 5.60
CA GLY A 135 -2.02 -7.82 4.36
C GLY A 135 -0.57 -8.26 4.58
N VAL A 136 -0.02 -8.15 5.80
CA VAL A 136 1.33 -8.64 6.11
C VAL A 136 1.29 -10.14 6.39
N LYS A 137 2.16 -10.91 5.71
CA LYS A 137 2.34 -12.35 5.95
C LYS A 137 3.19 -12.60 7.19
N TYR A 138 4.33 -11.94 7.27
CA TYR A 138 5.29 -11.95 8.38
C TYR A 138 6.29 -10.80 8.24
N ILE A 139 7.11 -10.61 9.27
CA ILE A 139 8.31 -9.78 9.18
C ILE A 139 9.55 -10.60 9.48
N GLU A 140 10.65 -10.19 8.90
CA GLU A 140 12.00 -10.57 9.31
C GLU A 140 12.55 -9.40 10.13
N LEU A 141 12.54 -9.54 11.46
CA LEU A 141 13.01 -8.51 12.38
C LEU A 141 14.51 -8.56 12.47
N LEU A 142 15.18 -7.52 11.99
CA LEU A 142 16.64 -7.40 11.96
C LEU A 142 17.14 -6.58 13.17
N GLU A 143 16.45 -5.49 13.49
CA GLU A 143 16.76 -4.58 14.60
C GLU A 143 15.44 -4.04 15.19
N GLU A 144 15.23 -4.16 16.50
CA GLU A 144 13.95 -3.79 17.14
C GLU A 144 13.68 -2.28 17.13
N GLY A 145 14.72 -1.47 17.25
CA GLY A 145 14.58 -0.02 17.31
C GLY A 145 14.16 0.51 18.66
N GLY A 146 13.75 1.77 18.66
CA GLY A 146 13.31 2.52 19.86
C GLY A 146 14.40 3.39 20.46
N GLY A 147 14.02 4.58 20.95
CA GLY A 147 14.95 5.57 21.46
C GLY A 147 15.99 5.96 20.41
N SER A 148 17.28 5.83 20.72
CA SER A 148 18.40 6.14 19.80
C SER A 148 18.84 4.97 18.93
N LYS A 149 18.18 3.81 19.07
CA LYS A 149 18.54 2.60 18.31
C LYS A 149 17.89 2.64 16.92
N VAL A 150 18.60 2.11 15.92
CA VAL A 150 18.01 1.84 14.61
C VAL A 150 17.04 0.67 14.76
N GLY A 151 15.84 0.84 14.23
CA GLY A 151 14.92 -0.26 13.98
C GLY A 151 14.98 -0.60 12.49
N ARG A 152 15.03 -1.91 12.18
CA ARG A 152 15.07 -2.41 10.83
C ARG A 152 14.29 -3.71 10.73
N ALA A 153 13.41 -3.79 9.75
CA ALA A 153 12.70 -5.02 9.47
C ALA A 153 12.34 -5.12 7.99
N ARG A 154 12.33 -6.34 7.50
CA ARG A 154 11.79 -6.68 6.20
C ARG A 154 10.34 -7.09 6.38
N VAL A 155 9.43 -6.26 5.87
CA VAL A 155 8.00 -6.53 5.88
C VAL A 155 7.65 -7.34 4.63
N VAL A 156 7.02 -8.49 4.81
CA VAL A 156 6.69 -9.42 3.73
C VAL A 156 5.18 -9.46 3.52
N THR A 157 4.77 -9.16 2.30
CA THR A 157 3.37 -9.13 1.85
C THR A 157 3.18 -10.02 0.64
N PRO A 158 1.96 -10.48 0.33
CA PRO A 158 1.67 -11.08 -0.96
C PRO A 158 1.96 -10.10 -2.10
N LYS A 159 2.46 -10.63 -3.21
CA LYS A 159 2.53 -9.89 -4.48
C LYS A 159 1.11 -9.74 -5.04
N LEU A 160 0.67 -8.49 -5.22
CA LEU A 160 -0.61 -8.17 -5.82
C LEU A 160 -0.42 -7.48 -7.17
N GLU A 161 -1.46 -7.48 -8.00
CA GLU A 161 -1.59 -6.65 -9.18
C GLU A 161 -2.56 -5.50 -8.93
N LYS A 162 -2.25 -4.33 -9.48
CA LYS A 162 -3.16 -3.19 -9.50
C LYS A 162 -4.07 -3.31 -10.71
N VAL A 163 -5.36 -3.47 -10.48
CA VAL A 163 -6.39 -3.51 -11.54
C VAL A 163 -7.21 -2.24 -11.47
N VAL A 164 -7.29 -1.53 -12.60
CA VAL A 164 -8.12 -0.34 -12.74
C VAL A 164 -9.24 -0.64 -13.72
N ILE A 165 -10.48 -0.46 -13.26
CA ILE A 165 -11.69 -0.71 -14.04
C ILE A 165 -12.33 0.63 -14.36
N GLY A 166 -12.32 1.00 -15.64
CA GLY A 166 -13.09 2.13 -16.15
C GLY A 166 -14.57 1.76 -16.31
N VAL A 167 -15.48 2.59 -15.82
CA VAL A 167 -16.93 2.41 -15.95
C VAL A 167 -17.53 3.65 -16.57
N ASP A 168 -18.26 3.47 -17.65
CA ASP A 168 -18.94 4.55 -18.35
C ASP A 168 -20.25 4.05 -18.98
N ASP A 169 -21.14 4.99 -19.32
CA ASP A 169 -22.34 4.77 -20.14
C ASP A 169 -23.31 3.71 -19.57
N THR A 170 -23.51 3.72 -18.26
CA THR A 170 -24.40 2.80 -17.55
C THR A 170 -25.75 3.42 -17.19
N ASP A 171 -25.94 4.71 -17.50
CA ASP A 171 -27.17 5.46 -17.30
C ASP A 171 -27.75 5.93 -18.64
N VAL A 172 -28.99 6.37 -18.61
CA VAL A 172 -29.68 7.02 -19.75
C VAL A 172 -30.05 8.45 -19.36
N LYS A 173 -30.52 9.24 -20.35
CA LYS A 173 -30.81 10.67 -20.15
C LYS A 173 -31.77 10.95 -18.99
N ASP A 174 -32.75 10.09 -18.79
CA ASP A 174 -33.82 10.29 -17.86
C ASP A 174 -33.78 9.34 -16.64
N ALA A 175 -32.77 8.46 -16.55
CA ALA A 175 -32.67 7.50 -15.45
C ALA A 175 -31.22 7.05 -15.23
N GLY A 176 -30.91 6.66 -14.00
CA GLY A 176 -29.62 6.11 -13.60
C GLY A 176 -28.60 7.17 -13.17
N ALA A 177 -27.43 6.69 -12.78
CA ALA A 177 -26.26 7.50 -12.43
C ALA A 177 -25.03 6.61 -12.43
N THR A 178 -24.18 6.71 -13.45
CA THR A 178 -22.99 5.87 -13.62
C THR A 178 -22.04 5.93 -12.42
N TRP A 179 -21.85 7.11 -11.80
CA TRP A 179 -20.99 7.22 -10.61
C TRP A 179 -21.50 6.38 -9.44
N THR A 180 -22.80 6.49 -9.11
CA THR A 180 -23.39 5.74 -7.98
C THR A 180 -23.38 4.24 -8.26
N MET A 181 -23.67 3.84 -9.49
CA MET A 181 -23.64 2.45 -9.90
C MET A 181 -22.21 1.88 -9.79
N ALA A 182 -21.20 2.61 -10.26
CA ALA A 182 -19.80 2.22 -10.12
C ALA A 182 -19.36 2.11 -8.65
N HIS A 183 -19.83 3.04 -7.79
CA HIS A 183 -19.59 2.95 -6.34
C HIS A 183 -20.16 1.65 -5.76
N ASN A 184 -21.42 1.35 -6.06
CA ASN A 184 -22.08 0.15 -5.57
C ASN A 184 -21.43 -1.13 -6.09
N LEU A 185 -20.99 -1.15 -7.36
CA LEU A 185 -20.17 -2.21 -7.93
C LEU A 185 -18.89 -2.44 -7.12
N GLY A 186 -18.15 -1.36 -6.80
CA GLY A 186 -16.93 -1.44 -5.97
C GLY A 186 -17.21 -2.00 -4.58
N VAL A 187 -18.29 -1.58 -3.94
CA VAL A 187 -18.72 -2.06 -2.61
C VAL A 187 -19.14 -3.54 -2.66
N GLU A 188 -19.88 -3.97 -3.70
CA GLU A 188 -20.28 -5.37 -3.86
C GLU A 188 -19.06 -6.27 -4.03
N LEU A 189 -18.14 -5.91 -4.92
CA LEU A 189 -16.89 -6.66 -5.13
C LEU A 189 -16.03 -6.71 -3.86
N LYS A 190 -15.98 -5.62 -3.09
CA LYS A 190 -15.30 -5.60 -1.77
C LYS A 190 -15.93 -6.61 -0.80
N ASN A 191 -17.25 -6.70 -0.76
CA ASN A 191 -17.97 -7.65 0.09
C ASN A 191 -17.77 -9.11 -0.36
N GLU A 192 -17.43 -9.34 -1.62
CA GLU A 192 -17.01 -10.64 -2.16
C GLU A 192 -15.53 -10.97 -1.87
N GLY A 193 -14.78 -10.04 -1.23
CA GLY A 193 -13.41 -10.25 -0.76
C GLY A 193 -12.32 -9.68 -1.66
N PHE A 194 -12.65 -8.88 -2.68
CA PHE A 194 -11.66 -8.14 -3.46
C PHE A 194 -11.19 -6.89 -2.71
N GLU A 195 -9.89 -6.63 -2.72
CA GLU A 195 -9.32 -5.44 -2.07
C GLU A 195 -9.58 -4.18 -2.90
N TYR A 196 -10.62 -3.44 -2.54
CA TYR A 196 -11.04 -2.21 -3.18
C TYR A 196 -10.31 -1.00 -2.58
N LEU A 197 -9.57 -0.26 -3.40
CA LEU A 197 -8.68 0.82 -2.96
C LEU A 197 -9.26 2.21 -3.18
N ASP A 198 -9.76 2.49 -4.39
CA ASP A 198 -10.15 3.83 -4.79
C ASP A 198 -11.35 3.83 -5.76
N HIS A 199 -12.15 4.90 -5.64
CA HIS A 199 -13.14 5.31 -6.61
C HIS A 199 -12.82 6.75 -7.05
N VAL A 200 -12.44 6.90 -8.30
CA VAL A 200 -12.01 8.18 -8.87
C VAL A 200 -13.03 8.64 -9.90
N ILE A 201 -13.41 9.91 -9.82
CA ILE A 201 -14.21 10.60 -10.83
C ILE A 201 -13.43 11.79 -11.38
N VAL A 202 -13.36 11.91 -12.68
CA VAL A 202 -12.70 13.03 -13.35
C VAL A 202 -13.74 13.75 -14.22
N GLN A 203 -13.99 15.02 -13.91
CA GLN A 203 -14.84 15.87 -14.76
C GLN A 203 -14.07 16.15 -16.06
N LEU A 204 -14.69 15.77 -17.17
CA LEU A 204 -14.21 16.04 -18.52
C LEU A 204 -14.85 17.33 -19.07
N TYR A 205 -15.06 17.42 -20.40
CA TYR A 205 -15.63 18.60 -21.03
C TYR A 205 -17.13 18.75 -20.77
N PRO A 206 -17.58 19.76 -19.97
CA PRO A 206 -18.96 19.85 -19.53
C PRO A 206 -19.96 20.22 -20.62
N HIS A 207 -19.51 20.75 -21.78
CA HIS A 207 -20.35 21.14 -22.90
C HIS A 207 -20.42 20.07 -24.00
N ASN A 208 -20.04 18.81 -23.69
CA ASN A 208 -20.17 17.70 -24.64
C ASN A 208 -21.66 17.50 -25.03
N PRO A 209 -22.03 17.59 -26.31
CA PRO A 209 -23.44 17.48 -26.75
C PRO A 209 -24.01 16.05 -26.62
N HIS A 210 -23.14 15.05 -26.49
CA HIS A 210 -23.51 13.63 -26.42
C HIS A 210 -23.60 13.09 -24.98
N LYS A 211 -23.27 13.90 -23.96
CA LYS A 211 -23.38 13.47 -22.57
C LYS A 211 -24.84 13.21 -22.16
N THR A 212 -25.06 12.32 -21.21
CA THR A 212 -26.35 12.16 -20.53
C THR A 212 -26.65 13.36 -19.63
N GLN A 213 -25.99 13.48 -18.49
CA GLN A 213 -26.06 14.63 -17.57
C GLN A 213 -24.67 15.24 -17.34
N ASN A 214 -23.72 14.44 -16.93
CA ASN A 214 -22.34 14.84 -16.68
C ASN A 214 -21.41 14.20 -17.71
N CYS A 215 -20.33 14.90 -18.07
CA CYS A 215 -19.27 14.32 -18.88
C CYS A 215 -18.11 14.00 -17.93
N VAL A 216 -18.04 12.76 -17.48
CA VAL A 216 -17.08 12.30 -16.47
C VAL A 216 -16.40 11.00 -16.92
N SER A 217 -15.21 10.74 -16.41
CA SER A 217 -14.56 9.45 -16.45
C SER A 217 -14.52 8.88 -15.04
N ILE A 218 -14.87 7.61 -14.89
CA ILE A 218 -15.00 6.94 -13.61
C ILE A 218 -14.07 5.73 -13.61
N ALA A 219 -13.30 5.56 -12.53
CA ALA A 219 -12.42 4.41 -12.36
C ALA A 219 -12.49 3.85 -10.95
N LEU A 220 -12.52 2.53 -10.86
CA LEU A 220 -12.38 1.76 -9.62
C LEU A 220 -11.02 1.10 -9.61
N THR A 221 -10.32 1.14 -8.49
CA THR A 221 -9.00 0.51 -8.34
C THR A 221 -9.06 -0.61 -7.32
N PHE A 222 -8.50 -1.76 -7.70
CA PHE A 222 -8.40 -2.95 -6.85
C PHE A 222 -6.94 -3.42 -6.77
N ALA A 223 -6.58 -4.02 -5.64
CA ALA A 223 -5.36 -4.79 -5.47
C ALA A 223 -5.73 -6.28 -5.38
N VAL A 224 -5.27 -7.10 -6.32
CA VAL A 224 -5.68 -8.51 -6.40
C VAL A 224 -4.49 -9.43 -6.63
N PRO A 225 -4.51 -10.65 -6.07
CA PRO A 225 -3.59 -11.71 -6.49
C PRO A 225 -3.80 -12.02 -7.97
N GLU A 226 -2.73 -12.41 -8.66
CA GLU A 226 -2.76 -12.72 -10.09
C GLU A 226 -3.84 -13.77 -10.45
N ASP A 227 -3.98 -14.79 -9.63
CA ASP A 227 -4.96 -15.89 -9.80
C ASP A 227 -6.41 -15.45 -9.58
N LYS A 228 -6.65 -14.28 -8.98
CA LYS A 228 -8.00 -13.73 -8.74
C LYS A 228 -8.45 -12.69 -9.77
N LYS A 229 -7.59 -12.30 -10.67
CA LYS A 229 -7.85 -11.26 -11.68
C LYS A 229 -9.00 -11.62 -12.62
N GLU A 230 -8.99 -12.84 -13.16
CA GLU A 230 -10.06 -13.33 -14.04
C GLU A 230 -11.43 -13.40 -13.32
N GLU A 231 -11.43 -13.78 -12.05
CA GLU A 231 -12.64 -13.79 -11.22
C GLU A 231 -13.19 -12.36 -11.03
N LEU A 232 -12.33 -11.39 -10.71
CA LEU A 232 -12.70 -9.99 -10.60
C LEU A 232 -13.35 -9.47 -11.89
N ILE A 233 -12.72 -9.73 -13.05
CA ILE A 233 -13.23 -9.31 -14.36
C ILE A 233 -14.60 -9.93 -14.62
N LYS A 234 -14.75 -11.23 -14.42
CA LYS A 234 -16.01 -11.95 -14.62
C LYS A 234 -17.13 -11.37 -13.75
N ARG A 235 -16.87 -11.19 -12.45
CA ARG A 235 -17.88 -10.64 -11.52
C ARG A 235 -18.25 -9.21 -11.89
N THR A 236 -17.27 -8.38 -12.26
CA THR A 236 -17.54 -7.02 -12.75
C THR A 236 -18.51 -7.03 -13.94
N ILE A 237 -18.27 -7.87 -14.94
CA ILE A 237 -19.13 -7.97 -16.13
C ILE A 237 -20.54 -8.45 -15.76
N GLU A 238 -20.66 -9.41 -14.85
CA GLU A 238 -21.96 -9.91 -14.38
C GLU A 238 -22.79 -8.83 -13.69
N ILE A 239 -22.18 -8.05 -12.80
CA ILE A 239 -22.83 -6.96 -12.09
C ILE A 239 -23.22 -5.84 -13.06
N LEU A 240 -22.31 -5.45 -13.96
CA LEU A 240 -22.61 -4.44 -14.97
C LEU A 240 -23.78 -4.83 -15.87
N LYS A 241 -23.84 -6.09 -16.33
CA LYS A 241 -24.97 -6.59 -17.14
C LYS A 241 -26.28 -6.62 -16.39
N ARG A 242 -26.27 -6.77 -15.07
CA ARG A 242 -27.46 -6.76 -14.23
C ARG A 242 -28.00 -5.33 -14.01
N ASP A 243 -27.11 -4.36 -13.81
CA ASP A 243 -27.43 -3.06 -13.24
C ASP A 243 -27.37 -1.89 -14.26
N THR A 244 -26.88 -2.11 -15.48
CA THR A 244 -26.89 -1.11 -16.56
C THR A 244 -28.28 -0.97 -17.15
N LEU A 245 -28.72 0.27 -17.42
CA LEU A 245 -30.03 0.64 -18.00
C LEU A 245 -30.04 0.55 -19.53
#